data_4f88223024ac130d330f43b7b5a4a97e
#
_entry.id   4f88223024ac130d330f43b7b5a4a97e
#
_cell.length_a   1.000
_cell.length_b   1.000
_cell.length_c   1.000
_cell.angle_alpha   90.00
_cell.angle_beta   90.00
_cell.angle_gamma   90.00
#
_symmetry.space_group_name_H-M   'P 1'
#
loop_
_entity.id
_entity.type
_entity.pdbx_description
1 polymer ?
#
loop_
_entity_poly.entity_id
_entity_poly.type
_entity_poly.pdbx_seq_one_letter_code
_entity_poly.pdbx_strand_id
1 'polypeptide(L)'
;MTEHQKHFPEFYVTAPQSCPYLPGRRERKLFTHLTHDKPRALIDNLLKGGFRRSQNIAYMPYCDGCQACVSVRVVADEFHASRSFRRVIDGNRDLFVRRTPAVPTSEQYNLFRAYIDDRHGDGGMADMTVLDYAMMVEDSIVETFITEYRVRPQNALDSRPETWPLIGVALCDKLTDGVSMVYSFYEPDERARSLGTYMILDHIEQAKRLGLPYLYLGYWVQGSRKMSYKARFGPQERLGPGGWVRS
;
A
#
# COMPACT_ATOMS: atom_id res chain seq x y z
N MET A 1 -14.77 -1.23 -40.62
CA MET A 1 -15.35 -1.58 -39.28
C MET A 1 -14.35 -2.48 -38.61
N THR A 2 -13.49 -1.92 -37.79
CA THR A 2 -12.47 -2.66 -37.02
C THR A 2 -13.15 -3.25 -35.78
N GLU A 3 -13.28 -4.56 -35.78
CA GLU A 3 -13.68 -5.30 -34.57
C GLU A 3 -12.67 -5.00 -33.46
N HIS A 4 -13.08 -4.25 -32.45
CA HIS A 4 -12.35 -4.20 -31.17
C HIS A 4 -12.43 -5.61 -30.55
N GLN A 5 -11.43 -6.45 -30.81
CA GLN A 5 -11.23 -7.66 -30.01
C GLN A 5 -11.22 -7.23 -28.55
N LYS A 6 -12.25 -7.63 -27.80
CA LYS A 6 -12.28 -7.50 -26.34
C LYS A 6 -11.19 -8.42 -25.79
N HIS A 7 -10.00 -7.88 -25.57
CA HIS A 7 -8.95 -8.59 -24.85
C HIS A 7 -9.39 -8.74 -23.39
N PHE A 8 -9.99 -9.88 -23.09
CA PHE A 8 -10.20 -10.28 -21.69
C PHE A 8 -8.82 -10.59 -21.09
N PRO A 9 -8.55 -10.15 -19.83
CA PRO A 9 -7.30 -10.49 -19.18
C PRO A 9 -7.22 -12.00 -18.95
N GLU A 10 -6.08 -12.58 -19.26
CA GLU A 10 -5.78 -13.95 -18.89
C GLU A 10 -5.45 -14.02 -17.40
N PHE A 11 -6.03 -14.99 -16.70
CA PHE A 11 -5.81 -15.19 -15.27
C PHE A 11 -5.09 -16.52 -15.04
N TYR A 12 -4.14 -16.47 -14.11
CA TYR A 12 -3.32 -17.60 -13.67
C TYR A 12 -3.47 -17.81 -12.18
N VAL A 13 -3.24 -19.04 -11.73
CA VAL A 13 -3.28 -19.40 -10.30
C VAL A 13 -1.91 -19.91 -9.88
N THR A 14 -1.38 -19.41 -8.76
CA THR A 14 -0.09 -19.85 -8.22
C THR A 14 -0.18 -21.28 -7.65
N ALA A 15 0.96 -21.96 -7.58
CA ALA A 15 1.09 -23.15 -6.74
C ALA A 15 0.78 -22.81 -5.27
N PRO A 16 0.26 -23.78 -4.49
CA PRO A 16 -0.01 -23.56 -3.07
C PRO A 16 1.28 -23.37 -2.28
N GLN A 17 1.36 -22.31 -1.44
CA GLN A 17 2.47 -22.04 -0.52
C GLN A 17 1.95 -21.79 0.90
N SER A 18 2.86 -21.69 1.87
CA SER A 18 2.48 -21.37 3.25
C SER A 18 1.81 -20.01 3.35
N CYS A 19 0.68 -19.92 4.07
CA CYS A 19 -0.02 -18.66 4.26
C CYS A 19 0.77 -17.73 5.21
N PRO A 20 1.08 -16.49 4.81
CA PRO A 20 1.85 -15.56 5.65
C PRO A 20 1.02 -14.95 6.80
N TYR A 21 -0.30 -15.20 6.83
CA TYR A 21 -1.24 -14.59 7.76
C TYR A 21 -1.80 -15.54 8.79
N LEU A 22 -2.09 -16.79 8.39
CA LEU A 22 -2.76 -17.77 9.22
C LEU A 22 -1.91 -19.04 9.31
N PRO A 23 -1.40 -19.39 10.52
CA PRO A 23 -0.57 -20.58 10.71
C PRO A 23 -1.28 -21.86 10.25
N GLY A 24 -0.51 -22.78 9.66
CA GLY A 24 -0.98 -24.10 9.22
C GLY A 24 -1.89 -24.06 7.97
N ARG A 25 -2.14 -22.89 7.39
CA ARG A 25 -2.90 -22.77 6.13
C ARG A 25 -1.98 -22.61 4.93
N ARG A 26 -2.52 -22.93 3.76
CA ARG A 26 -1.86 -22.68 2.47
C ARG A 26 -2.55 -21.56 1.74
N GLU A 27 -1.75 -20.71 1.04
CA GLU A 27 -2.28 -19.66 0.16
C GLU A 27 -2.10 -20.03 -1.31
N ARG A 28 -3.04 -19.58 -2.11
CA ARG A 28 -2.94 -19.45 -3.56
C ARG A 28 -3.38 -18.07 -3.97
N LYS A 29 -2.85 -17.59 -5.08
CA LYS A 29 -3.22 -16.28 -5.64
C LYS A 29 -3.73 -16.48 -7.06
N LEU A 30 -4.84 -15.85 -7.39
CA LEU A 30 -5.26 -15.57 -8.74
C LEU A 30 -4.53 -14.30 -9.18
N PHE A 31 -3.88 -14.30 -10.34
CA PHE A 31 -3.18 -13.12 -10.84
C PHE A 31 -3.31 -12.97 -12.35
N THR A 32 -3.10 -11.74 -12.82
CA THR A 32 -3.01 -11.39 -14.22
C THR A 32 -1.87 -10.40 -14.44
N HIS A 33 -1.22 -10.46 -15.60
CA HIS A 33 -0.22 -9.48 -15.97
C HIS A 33 -0.86 -8.14 -16.34
N LEU A 34 -0.28 -7.07 -15.88
CA LEU A 34 -0.62 -5.71 -16.24
C LEU A 34 0.35 -5.27 -17.35
N THR A 35 -0.15 -5.19 -18.56
CA THR A 35 0.63 -4.87 -19.76
C THR A 35 0.14 -3.58 -20.40
N HIS A 36 1.01 -2.86 -21.11
CA HIS A 36 0.71 -1.54 -21.67
C HIS A 36 -0.40 -1.54 -22.73
N ASP A 37 -0.71 -2.70 -23.31
CA ASP A 37 -1.82 -2.88 -24.25
C ASP A 37 -3.19 -2.95 -23.56
N LYS A 38 -3.23 -3.11 -22.22
CA LYS A 38 -4.48 -3.14 -21.47
C LYS A 38 -5.01 -1.73 -21.18
N PRO A 39 -6.30 -1.49 -21.38
CA PRO A 39 -6.92 -0.21 -21.04
C PRO A 39 -6.74 0.14 -19.55
N ARG A 40 -6.38 1.39 -19.23
CA ARG A 40 -6.28 1.88 -17.83
C ARG A 40 -7.55 1.61 -17.04
N ALA A 41 -8.73 1.74 -17.65
CA ALA A 41 -10.00 1.45 -17.01
C ALA A 41 -10.13 -0.01 -16.54
N LEU A 42 -9.56 -0.98 -17.28
CA LEU A 42 -9.54 -2.38 -16.85
C LEU A 42 -8.71 -2.56 -15.59
N ILE A 43 -7.52 -1.94 -15.57
CA ILE A 43 -6.61 -2.02 -14.42
C ILE A 43 -7.25 -1.38 -13.19
N ASP A 44 -7.82 -0.20 -13.35
CA ASP A 44 -8.54 0.50 -12.27
C ASP A 44 -9.69 -0.37 -11.74
N ASN A 45 -10.47 -0.99 -12.62
CA ASN A 45 -11.55 -1.90 -12.23
C ASN A 45 -11.05 -3.15 -11.48
N LEU A 46 -9.91 -3.73 -11.88
CA LEU A 46 -9.30 -4.85 -11.15
C LEU A 46 -8.94 -4.43 -9.72
N LEU A 47 -8.26 -3.29 -9.57
CA LEU A 47 -7.83 -2.80 -8.26
C LEU A 47 -9.02 -2.44 -7.36
N LYS A 48 -10.05 -1.79 -7.91
CA LYS A 48 -11.32 -1.53 -7.22
C LYS A 48 -12.11 -2.81 -6.92
N GLY A 49 -11.98 -3.84 -7.77
CA GLY A 49 -12.53 -5.18 -7.57
C GLY A 49 -11.77 -6.04 -6.57
N GLY A 50 -10.83 -5.46 -5.82
CA GLY A 50 -10.13 -6.14 -4.73
C GLY A 50 -8.80 -6.79 -5.08
N PHE A 51 -8.36 -6.69 -6.33
CA PHE A 51 -6.99 -7.05 -6.67
C PHE A 51 -5.99 -6.08 -6.03
N ARG A 52 -4.81 -6.58 -5.74
CA ARG A 52 -3.65 -5.80 -5.30
C ARG A 52 -2.61 -5.81 -6.40
N ARG A 53 -1.85 -4.74 -6.52
CA ARG A 53 -0.73 -4.67 -7.43
C ARG A 53 0.58 -5.09 -6.74
N SER A 54 1.41 -5.79 -7.48
CA SER A 54 2.83 -6.00 -7.17
C SER A 54 3.59 -5.92 -8.49
N GLN A 55 4.43 -4.90 -8.67
CA GLN A 55 5.08 -4.62 -9.95
C GLN A 55 4.03 -4.56 -11.09
N ASN A 56 4.23 -5.33 -12.14
CA ASN A 56 3.36 -5.42 -13.31
C ASN A 56 2.30 -6.53 -13.23
N ILE A 57 1.96 -7.01 -12.03
CA ILE A 57 0.87 -7.96 -11.82
C ILE A 57 -0.23 -7.43 -10.90
N ALA A 58 -1.47 -7.77 -11.21
CA ALA A 58 -2.59 -7.66 -10.27
C ALA A 58 -2.93 -9.05 -9.73
N TYR A 59 -3.08 -9.17 -8.42
CA TYR A 59 -3.35 -10.46 -7.77
C TYR A 59 -4.40 -10.33 -6.67
N MET A 60 -5.09 -11.43 -6.40
CA MET A 60 -5.98 -11.58 -5.24
C MET A 60 -5.85 -12.97 -4.62
N PRO A 61 -6.14 -13.13 -3.32
CA PRO A 61 -6.19 -14.46 -2.70
C PRO A 61 -7.23 -15.36 -3.37
N TYR A 62 -6.83 -16.61 -3.66
CA TYR A 62 -7.66 -17.63 -4.25
C TYR A 62 -7.39 -18.98 -3.59
N CYS A 63 -7.63 -19.03 -2.29
CA CYS A 63 -7.28 -20.17 -1.44
C CYS A 63 -8.43 -21.19 -1.34
N ASP A 64 -8.11 -22.48 -1.42
CA ASP A 64 -9.09 -23.55 -1.26
C ASP A 64 -9.72 -23.50 0.14
N GLY A 65 -11.06 -23.32 0.21
CA GLY A 65 -11.83 -23.31 1.46
C GLY A 65 -11.49 -22.15 2.42
N CYS A 66 -10.91 -21.05 1.94
CA CYS A 66 -10.56 -19.90 2.80
C CYS A 66 -10.92 -18.56 2.14
N GLN A 67 -11.68 -17.72 2.86
CA GLN A 67 -12.08 -16.37 2.46
C GLN A 67 -11.69 -15.33 3.53
N ALA A 68 -10.65 -15.58 4.32
CA ALA A 68 -10.26 -14.72 5.44
C ALA A 68 -9.64 -13.37 5.00
N CYS A 69 -9.10 -13.30 3.79
CA CYS A 69 -8.50 -12.08 3.24
C CYS A 69 -9.57 -11.22 2.58
N VAL A 70 -9.96 -10.15 3.22
CA VAL A 70 -10.99 -9.23 2.76
C VAL A 70 -10.37 -7.89 2.40
N SER A 71 -10.56 -7.41 1.16
CA SER A 71 -10.12 -6.06 0.78
C SER A 71 -10.89 -5.01 1.58
N VAL A 72 -10.15 -4.01 2.08
CA VAL A 72 -10.73 -2.91 2.86
C VAL A 72 -10.29 -1.55 2.32
N ARG A 73 -11.22 -0.59 2.37
CA ARG A 73 -10.96 0.82 2.06
C ARG A 73 -11.61 1.73 3.11
N VAL A 74 -10.91 2.80 3.43
CA VAL A 74 -11.43 3.85 4.33
C VAL A 74 -12.27 4.81 3.51
N VAL A 75 -13.43 5.23 4.03
CA VAL A 75 -14.23 6.32 3.46
C VAL A 75 -13.60 7.63 3.92
N ALA A 76 -12.80 8.25 3.04
CA ALA A 76 -11.93 9.36 3.43
C ALA A 76 -12.71 10.56 3.94
N ASP A 77 -13.75 11.01 3.22
CA ASP A 77 -14.50 12.23 3.58
C ASP A 77 -15.20 12.13 4.94
N GLU A 78 -15.56 10.92 5.36
CA GLU A 78 -16.23 10.68 6.62
C GLU A 78 -15.26 10.32 7.77
N PHE A 79 -13.98 10.17 7.47
CA PHE A 79 -13.00 9.82 8.49
C PHE A 79 -12.74 10.98 9.44
N HIS A 80 -12.84 10.70 10.74
CA HIS A 80 -12.53 11.63 11.81
C HIS A 80 -11.48 11.02 12.74
N ALA A 81 -10.35 11.70 12.90
CA ALA A 81 -9.26 11.22 13.74
C ALA A 81 -9.70 11.13 15.21
N SER A 82 -9.62 9.93 15.79
CA SER A 82 -9.83 9.70 17.21
C SER A 82 -8.76 10.41 18.05
N ARG A 83 -8.95 10.47 19.38
CA ARG A 83 -7.95 11.03 20.29
C ARG A 83 -6.58 10.35 20.17
N SER A 84 -6.55 9.04 19.97
CA SER A 84 -5.30 8.31 19.77
C SER A 84 -4.63 8.65 18.44
N PHE A 85 -5.40 8.81 17.37
CA PHE A 85 -4.87 9.22 16.07
C PHE A 85 -4.36 10.66 16.08
N ARG A 86 -5.06 11.57 16.76
CA ARG A 86 -4.56 12.95 16.94
C ARG A 86 -3.22 12.99 17.65
N ARG A 87 -2.99 12.16 18.67
CA ARG A 87 -1.67 12.05 19.32
C ARG A 87 -0.58 11.58 18.34
N VAL A 88 -0.90 10.65 17.43
CA VAL A 88 0.05 10.22 16.39
C VAL A 88 0.35 11.35 15.43
N ILE A 89 -0.66 12.09 14.99
CA ILE A 89 -0.49 13.28 14.13
C ILE A 89 0.39 14.32 14.84
N ASP A 90 0.06 14.64 16.08
CA ASP A 90 0.79 15.65 16.87
C ASP A 90 2.26 15.25 17.10
N GLY A 91 2.53 13.97 17.34
CA GLY A 91 3.88 13.44 17.53
C GLY A 91 4.75 13.41 16.26
N ASN A 92 4.17 13.75 15.10
CA ASN A 92 4.85 13.74 13.80
C ASN A 92 4.77 15.09 13.06
N ARG A 93 4.50 16.20 13.77
CA ARG A 93 4.42 17.56 13.19
C ARG A 93 5.75 18.10 12.65
N ASP A 94 6.84 17.50 13.07
CA ASP A 94 8.20 17.81 12.61
C ASP A 94 8.56 17.13 11.30
N LEU A 95 7.65 16.32 10.74
CA LEU A 95 7.90 15.65 9.47
C LEU A 95 7.58 16.57 8.29
N PHE A 96 8.53 16.66 7.38
CA PHE A 96 8.32 17.15 6.04
C PHE A 96 7.83 16.00 5.16
N VAL A 97 6.65 16.15 4.58
CA VAL A 97 6.03 15.15 3.72
C VAL A 97 6.10 15.61 2.27
N ARG A 98 6.79 14.84 1.44
CA ARG A 98 6.98 15.12 0.02
C ARG A 98 6.41 14.01 -0.84
N ARG A 99 5.64 14.37 -1.87
CA ARG A 99 5.16 13.45 -2.90
C ARG A 99 5.93 13.64 -4.18
N THR A 100 6.47 12.54 -4.70
CA THR A 100 7.33 12.52 -5.88
C THR A 100 6.85 11.45 -6.87
N PRO A 101 7.21 11.56 -8.15
CA PRO A 101 7.09 10.44 -9.08
C PRO A 101 7.75 9.18 -8.52
N ALA A 102 7.31 8.01 -8.98
CA ALA A 102 7.86 6.72 -8.56
C ALA A 102 9.24 6.49 -9.20
N VAL A 103 10.25 7.14 -8.62
CA VAL A 103 11.66 7.01 -9.01
C VAL A 103 12.44 6.50 -7.79
N PRO A 104 13.09 5.31 -7.88
CA PRO A 104 13.81 4.73 -6.76
C PRO A 104 15.11 5.49 -6.49
N THR A 105 15.49 5.55 -5.22
CA THR A 105 16.77 6.13 -4.79
C THR A 105 17.53 5.17 -3.87
N SER A 106 18.86 5.33 -3.79
CA SER A 106 19.69 4.55 -2.87
C SER A 106 19.29 4.77 -1.40
N GLU A 107 18.88 5.99 -1.05
CA GLU A 107 18.43 6.33 0.31
C GLU A 107 17.15 5.56 0.66
N GLN A 108 16.19 5.50 -0.26
CA GLN A 108 14.96 4.72 -0.09
C GLN A 108 15.26 3.22 0.02
N TYR A 109 16.17 2.68 -0.80
CA TYR A 109 16.56 1.28 -0.72
C TYR A 109 17.24 0.93 0.61
N ASN A 110 18.13 1.78 1.11
CA ASN A 110 18.77 1.56 2.41
C ASN A 110 17.74 1.49 3.55
N LEU A 111 16.78 2.42 3.56
CA LEU A 111 15.67 2.41 4.52
C LEU A 111 14.78 1.16 4.36
N PHE A 112 14.51 0.75 3.12
CA PHE A 112 13.78 -0.47 2.83
C PHE A 112 14.48 -1.70 3.40
N ARG A 113 15.80 -1.83 3.20
CA ARG A 113 16.60 -2.94 3.75
C ARG A 113 16.54 -2.96 5.27
N ALA A 114 16.81 -1.84 5.93
CA ALA A 114 16.73 -1.75 7.39
C ALA A 114 15.36 -2.20 7.93
N TYR A 115 14.28 -1.78 7.26
CA TYR A 115 12.91 -2.19 7.62
C TYR A 115 12.66 -3.70 7.43
N ILE A 116 13.11 -4.27 6.31
CA ILE A 116 12.94 -5.70 6.02
C ILE A 116 13.72 -6.54 7.03
N ASP A 117 14.96 -6.18 7.32
CA ASP A 117 15.83 -6.90 8.25
C ASP A 117 15.24 -6.93 9.68
N ASP A 118 14.64 -5.81 10.15
CA ASP A 118 13.97 -5.76 11.47
C ASP A 118 12.64 -6.54 11.51
N ARG A 119 11.84 -6.51 10.43
CA ARG A 119 10.45 -6.96 10.50
C ARG A 119 10.09 -8.18 9.69
N HIS A 120 10.86 -8.50 8.68
CA HIS A 120 10.52 -9.49 7.65
C HIS A 120 11.71 -10.33 7.19
N GLY A 121 12.73 -10.48 8.03
CA GLY A 121 13.95 -11.21 7.70
C GLY A 121 13.73 -12.65 7.19
N ASP A 122 12.61 -13.30 7.56
CA ASP A 122 12.22 -14.62 7.08
C ASP A 122 11.17 -14.58 5.95
N GLY A 123 10.84 -13.39 5.43
CA GLY A 123 9.77 -13.17 4.44
C GLY A 123 10.28 -13.22 3.01
N GLY A 124 9.37 -13.39 2.05
CA GLY A 124 9.68 -13.43 0.60
C GLY A 124 10.29 -12.14 0.01
N MET A 125 10.46 -11.08 0.82
CA MET A 125 11.16 -9.85 0.44
C MET A 125 12.56 -9.75 1.06
N ALA A 126 12.99 -10.72 1.87
CA ALA A 126 14.28 -10.71 2.56
C ALA A 126 15.47 -10.65 1.59
N ASP A 127 15.35 -11.34 0.45
CA ASP A 127 16.41 -11.44 -0.56
C ASP A 127 16.31 -10.39 -1.68
N MET A 128 15.40 -9.40 -1.55
CA MET A 128 15.25 -8.36 -2.58
C MET A 128 16.51 -7.53 -2.73
N THR A 129 17.03 -7.51 -3.95
CA THR A 129 18.19 -6.71 -4.37
C THR A 129 17.80 -5.25 -4.64
N VAL A 130 18.80 -4.39 -4.89
CA VAL A 130 18.56 -3.00 -5.37
C VAL A 130 17.72 -3.01 -6.65
N LEU A 131 17.98 -3.96 -7.56
CA LEU A 131 17.25 -4.06 -8.83
C LEU A 131 15.79 -4.48 -8.60
N ASP A 132 15.54 -5.43 -7.71
CA ASP A 132 14.17 -5.85 -7.37
C ASP A 132 13.38 -4.69 -6.73
N TYR A 133 14.04 -3.88 -5.90
CA TYR A 133 13.44 -2.68 -5.34
C TYR A 133 13.13 -1.65 -6.44
N ALA A 134 14.07 -1.40 -7.35
CA ALA A 134 13.84 -0.50 -8.46
C ALA A 134 12.65 -0.96 -9.32
N MET A 135 12.60 -2.24 -9.67
CA MET A 135 11.46 -2.82 -10.38
C MET A 135 10.14 -2.70 -9.60
N MET A 136 10.15 -2.87 -8.27
CA MET A 136 8.96 -2.68 -7.44
C MET A 136 8.41 -1.26 -7.53
N VAL A 137 9.27 -0.27 -7.67
CA VAL A 137 8.92 1.15 -7.73
C VAL A 137 8.54 1.57 -9.14
N GLU A 138 9.35 1.24 -10.16
CA GLU A 138 9.24 1.78 -11.52
C GLU A 138 8.36 0.92 -12.44
N ASP A 139 8.34 -0.41 -12.25
CA ASP A 139 7.60 -1.31 -13.12
C ASP A 139 6.09 -1.25 -12.82
N SER A 140 5.50 -0.15 -13.24
CA SER A 140 4.07 0.12 -13.03
C SER A 140 3.48 0.87 -14.23
N ILE A 141 2.37 0.36 -14.73
CA ILE A 141 1.55 1.03 -15.75
C ILE A 141 0.38 1.82 -15.14
N VAL A 142 0.30 1.85 -13.81
CA VAL A 142 -0.65 2.65 -13.03
C VAL A 142 0.00 4.00 -12.69
N GLU A 143 -0.80 5.02 -12.42
CA GLU A 143 -0.29 6.30 -11.90
C GLU A 143 0.24 6.10 -10.48
N THR A 144 1.52 5.72 -10.40
CA THR A 144 2.22 5.41 -9.14
C THR A 144 3.03 6.62 -8.68
N PHE A 145 3.04 6.86 -7.38
CA PHE A 145 3.84 7.90 -6.74
C PHE A 145 4.44 7.41 -5.42
N ILE A 146 5.49 8.09 -4.99
CA ILE A 146 6.12 7.89 -3.70
C ILE A 146 5.76 9.06 -2.78
N THR A 147 5.48 8.75 -1.51
CA THR A 147 5.45 9.73 -0.42
C THR A 147 6.65 9.49 0.48
N GLU A 148 7.53 10.48 0.60
CA GLU A 148 8.67 10.49 1.50
C GLU A 148 8.32 11.25 2.78
N TYR A 149 8.76 10.72 3.92
CA TYR A 149 8.63 11.33 5.24
C TYR A 149 10.02 11.61 5.78
N ARG A 150 10.35 12.90 5.91
CA ARG A 150 11.67 13.36 6.35
C ARG A 150 11.57 14.09 7.67
N VAL A 151 12.44 13.77 8.62
CA VAL A 151 12.43 14.39 9.94
C VAL A 151 13.23 15.68 9.94
N ARG A 152 12.66 16.75 10.48
CA ARG A 152 13.36 18.03 10.63
C ARG A 152 14.48 17.89 11.66
N PRO A 153 15.74 18.15 11.29
CA PRO A 153 16.84 18.17 12.27
C PRO A 153 16.66 19.29 13.29
N GLN A 154 17.10 19.07 14.53
CA GLN A 154 16.98 20.08 15.60
C GLN A 154 17.70 21.40 15.26
N ASN A 155 18.77 21.35 14.46
CA ASN A 155 19.60 22.50 14.08
C ASN A 155 19.40 22.92 12.61
N ALA A 156 18.24 22.64 12.03
CA ALA A 156 17.94 23.00 10.62
C ALA A 156 17.67 24.49 10.46
N LEU A 157 18.72 25.33 10.56
CA LEU A 157 18.57 26.77 10.38
C LEU A 157 18.40 27.18 8.91
N ASP A 158 18.96 26.41 7.94
CA ASP A 158 18.91 26.74 6.50
C ASP A 158 18.94 25.53 5.55
N SER A 159 18.71 24.32 6.05
CA SER A 159 18.75 23.13 5.20
C SER A 159 17.45 22.95 4.41
N ARG A 160 17.58 22.61 3.14
CA ARG A 160 16.45 22.28 2.28
C ARG A 160 15.74 21.04 2.82
N PRO A 161 14.40 21.04 3.01
CA PRO A 161 13.66 19.90 3.58
C PRO A 161 13.87 18.57 2.84
N GLU A 162 14.23 18.64 1.55
CA GLU A 162 14.53 17.46 0.73
C GLU A 162 15.81 16.74 1.16
N THR A 163 16.69 17.41 1.91
CA THR A 163 17.95 16.84 2.41
C THR A 163 17.85 16.34 3.86
N TRP A 164 16.70 16.50 4.51
CA TRP A 164 16.51 15.99 5.86
C TRP A 164 16.49 14.45 5.89
N PRO A 165 16.86 13.82 7.01
CA PRO A 165 16.86 12.37 7.12
C PRO A 165 15.51 11.74 6.70
N LEU A 166 15.58 10.80 5.79
CA LEU A 166 14.42 10.02 5.33
C LEU A 166 14.13 8.94 6.37
N ILE A 167 12.94 8.96 6.95
CA ILE A 167 12.51 7.99 7.96
C ILE A 167 11.28 7.18 7.56
N GLY A 168 10.72 7.44 6.41
CA GLY A 168 9.57 6.68 5.93
C GLY A 168 9.28 6.90 4.46
N VAL A 169 8.77 5.85 3.82
CA VAL A 169 8.37 5.83 2.41
C VAL A 169 7.07 5.07 2.25
N ALA A 170 6.15 5.61 1.46
CA ALA A 170 4.97 4.90 1.00
C ALA A 170 4.90 4.93 -0.52
N LEU A 171 4.78 3.75 -1.13
CA LEU A 171 4.48 3.55 -2.55
C LEU A 171 2.98 3.44 -2.70
N CYS A 172 2.40 4.29 -3.53
CA CYS A 172 0.96 4.41 -3.69
C CYS A 172 0.56 4.48 -5.15
N ASP A 173 -0.62 3.96 -5.47
CA ASP A 173 -1.26 4.10 -6.77
C ASP A 173 -2.46 5.04 -6.67
N LYS A 174 -2.60 5.94 -7.63
CA LYS A 174 -3.79 6.78 -7.77
C LYS A 174 -4.80 6.08 -8.68
N LEU A 175 -5.97 5.83 -8.13
CA LEU A 175 -7.13 5.26 -8.81
C LEU A 175 -8.12 6.38 -9.16
N THR A 176 -9.12 6.07 -9.97
CA THR A 176 -10.16 7.05 -10.34
C THR A 176 -11.03 7.48 -9.17
N ASP A 177 -11.15 6.65 -8.12
CA ASP A 177 -11.96 6.89 -6.93
C ASP A 177 -11.19 6.86 -5.62
N GLY A 178 -9.86 6.77 -5.64
CA GLY A 178 -9.11 6.67 -4.39
C GLY A 178 -7.61 6.61 -4.56
N VAL A 179 -6.95 6.51 -3.42
CA VAL A 179 -5.52 6.20 -3.32
C VAL A 179 -5.36 4.78 -2.81
N SER A 180 -4.50 3.99 -3.41
CA SER A 180 -4.17 2.64 -2.94
C SER A 180 -2.76 2.61 -2.37
N MET A 181 -2.62 2.32 -1.07
CA MET A 181 -1.31 2.09 -0.46
C MET A 181 -0.80 0.70 -0.87
N VAL A 182 0.20 0.67 -1.75
CA VAL A 182 0.80 -0.57 -2.27
C VAL A 182 1.75 -1.17 -1.25
N TYR A 183 2.71 -0.38 -0.81
CA TYR A 183 3.69 -0.77 0.20
C TYR A 183 4.15 0.44 1.02
N SER A 184 4.55 0.21 2.26
CA SER A 184 5.14 1.25 3.11
C SER A 184 6.18 0.65 4.05
N PHE A 185 7.26 1.38 4.26
CA PHE A 185 8.35 1.02 5.14
C PHE A 185 8.91 2.27 5.82
N TYR A 186 9.55 2.08 6.96
CA TYR A 186 9.99 3.20 7.79
C TYR A 186 11.10 2.75 8.74
N GLU A 187 11.81 3.74 9.31
CA GLU A 187 12.92 3.54 10.22
C GLU A 187 12.48 2.72 11.45
N PRO A 188 13.07 1.52 11.66
CA PRO A 188 12.69 0.64 12.75
C PRO A 188 12.89 1.26 14.15
N ASP A 189 13.88 2.13 14.30
CA ASP A 189 14.22 2.76 15.58
C ASP A 189 13.23 3.86 15.99
N GLU A 190 12.43 4.38 15.05
CA GLU A 190 11.41 5.42 15.28
C GLU A 190 10.06 4.85 15.76
N ARG A 191 10.08 3.80 16.60
CA ARG A 191 8.87 3.09 17.08
C ARG A 191 7.88 3.99 17.82
N ALA A 192 8.40 4.97 18.57
CA ALA A 192 7.59 5.91 19.34
C ALA A 192 6.66 6.76 18.47
N ARG A 193 7.03 7.03 17.23
CA ARG A 193 6.28 7.84 16.27
C ARG A 193 5.06 7.15 15.68
N SER A 194 4.99 5.81 15.75
CA SER A 194 3.90 5.03 15.11
C SER A 194 3.77 5.36 13.61
N LEU A 195 4.89 5.41 12.88
CA LEU A 195 4.96 5.89 11.48
C LEU A 195 3.99 5.17 10.55
N GLY A 196 3.84 3.84 10.66
CA GLY A 196 2.86 3.10 9.84
C GLY A 196 1.41 3.58 10.02
N THR A 197 1.05 4.00 11.24
CA THR A 197 -0.27 4.63 11.50
C THR A 197 -0.32 6.04 10.93
N TYR A 198 0.73 6.84 11.14
CA TYR A 198 0.82 8.20 10.62
C TYR A 198 0.68 8.25 9.10
N MET A 199 1.39 7.37 8.39
CA MET A 199 1.30 7.28 6.92
C MET A 199 -0.13 7.03 6.42
N ILE A 200 -0.88 6.15 7.09
CA ILE A 200 -2.29 5.92 6.73
C ILE A 200 -3.12 7.19 6.96
N LEU A 201 -2.94 7.86 8.09
CA LEU A 201 -3.64 9.11 8.41
C LEU A 201 -3.32 10.22 7.40
N ASP A 202 -2.04 10.38 7.02
CA ASP A 202 -1.64 11.34 5.99
C ASP A 202 -2.26 11.04 4.63
N HIS A 203 -2.33 9.75 4.24
CA HIS A 203 -2.94 9.38 2.96
C HIS A 203 -4.47 9.49 2.97
N ILE A 204 -5.15 9.35 4.11
CA ILE A 204 -6.58 9.70 4.24
C ILE A 204 -6.77 11.18 3.97
N GLU A 205 -5.98 12.03 4.59
CA GLU A 205 -6.05 13.49 4.38
C GLU A 205 -5.63 13.88 2.94
N GLN A 206 -4.74 13.13 2.32
CA GLN A 206 -4.40 13.31 0.91
C GLN A 206 -5.58 12.96 0.00
N ALA A 207 -6.25 11.83 0.23
CA ALA A 207 -7.42 11.45 -0.54
C ALA A 207 -8.49 12.53 -0.49
N LYS A 208 -8.79 13.08 0.71
CA LYS A 208 -9.70 14.22 0.88
C LYS A 208 -9.29 15.44 0.05
N ARG A 209 -8.00 15.84 0.14
CA ARG A 209 -7.47 16.99 -0.61
C ARG A 209 -7.57 16.83 -2.12
N LEU A 210 -7.51 15.59 -2.60
CA LEU A 210 -7.66 15.24 -4.02
C LEU A 210 -9.12 15.06 -4.45
N GLY A 211 -10.10 15.20 -3.52
CA GLY A 211 -11.51 14.92 -3.77
C GLY A 211 -11.79 13.45 -4.08
N LEU A 212 -10.94 12.54 -3.58
CA LEU A 212 -11.08 11.10 -3.79
C LEU A 212 -11.74 10.45 -2.56
N PRO A 213 -12.86 9.74 -2.73
CA PRO A 213 -13.64 9.22 -1.59
C PRO A 213 -12.93 8.12 -0.80
N TYR A 214 -11.92 7.43 -1.35
CA TYR A 214 -11.41 6.23 -0.71
C TYR A 214 -9.89 6.21 -0.54
N LEU A 215 -9.46 5.60 0.60
CA LEU A 215 -8.10 5.08 0.78
C LEU A 215 -8.13 3.56 0.87
N TYR A 216 -7.54 2.86 -0.09
CA TYR A 216 -7.45 1.42 -0.14
C TYR A 216 -6.26 0.93 0.69
N LEU A 217 -6.52 0.09 1.71
CA LEU A 217 -5.49 -0.46 2.60
C LEU A 217 -5.08 -1.90 2.26
N GLY A 218 -5.65 -2.47 1.19
CA GLY A 218 -5.47 -3.86 0.81
C GLY A 218 -6.20 -4.83 1.75
N TYR A 219 -5.64 -6.02 1.98
CA TYR A 219 -6.36 -7.04 2.73
C TYR A 219 -6.31 -6.80 4.24
N TRP A 220 -7.46 -6.86 4.87
CA TRP A 220 -7.62 -7.19 6.26
C TRP A 220 -7.85 -8.71 6.37
N VAL A 221 -7.25 -9.37 7.34
CA VAL A 221 -7.33 -10.82 7.50
C VAL A 221 -7.82 -11.14 8.90
N GLN A 222 -8.99 -11.72 8.99
CA GLN A 222 -9.58 -12.14 10.25
C GLN A 222 -8.66 -13.16 10.96
N GLY A 223 -8.36 -12.92 12.24
CA GLY A 223 -7.47 -13.76 13.04
C GLY A 223 -5.98 -13.48 12.87
N SER A 224 -5.58 -12.59 11.96
CA SER A 224 -4.19 -12.17 11.80
C SER A 224 -3.83 -10.96 12.65
N ARG A 225 -2.92 -11.12 13.61
CA ARG A 225 -2.39 -9.99 14.40
C ARG A 225 -1.72 -8.93 13.52
N LYS A 226 -1.03 -9.36 12.45
CA LYS A 226 -0.32 -8.47 11.49
C LYS A 226 -1.27 -7.53 10.75
N MET A 227 -2.57 -7.90 10.60
CA MET A 227 -3.54 -7.14 9.80
C MET A 227 -4.65 -6.48 10.64
N SER A 228 -4.72 -6.76 11.95
CA SER A 228 -5.79 -6.28 12.85
C SER A 228 -5.85 -4.75 12.94
N TYR A 229 -4.72 -4.07 12.82
CA TYR A 229 -4.63 -2.60 12.94
C TYR A 229 -5.50 -1.86 11.91
N LYS A 230 -5.76 -2.47 10.74
CA LYS A 230 -6.55 -1.85 9.67
C LYS A 230 -8.00 -1.58 10.07
N ALA A 231 -8.56 -2.40 10.96
CA ALA A 231 -9.93 -2.22 11.46
C ALA A 231 -10.12 -0.94 12.32
N ARG A 232 -9.03 -0.27 12.72
CA ARG A 232 -9.09 0.97 13.51
C ARG A 232 -9.44 2.22 12.69
N PHE A 233 -9.26 2.16 11.36
CA PHE A 233 -9.46 3.30 10.47
C PHE A 233 -10.89 3.28 9.90
N GLY A 234 -11.86 3.66 10.73
CA GLY A 234 -13.26 3.76 10.35
C GLY A 234 -13.72 5.21 10.12
N PRO A 235 -14.76 5.43 9.33
CA PRO A 235 -15.58 4.40 8.67
C PRO A 235 -14.86 3.75 7.49
N GLN A 236 -15.07 2.46 7.33
CA GLN A 236 -14.48 1.70 6.23
C GLN A 236 -15.50 0.81 5.54
N GLU A 237 -15.17 0.39 4.34
CA GLU A 237 -15.92 -0.59 3.59
C GLU A 237 -15.08 -1.85 3.36
N ARG A 238 -15.77 -2.98 3.30
CA ARG A 238 -15.19 -4.31 3.04
C ARG A 238 -15.78 -4.88 1.77
N LEU A 239 -14.93 -5.47 0.95
CA LEU A 239 -15.37 -6.11 -0.28
C LEU A 239 -15.93 -7.50 0.03
N GLY A 240 -17.24 -7.66 -0.17
CA GLY A 240 -17.94 -8.95 -0.11
C GLY A 240 -18.39 -9.43 -1.47
N PRO A 241 -19.08 -10.58 -1.54
CA PRO A 241 -19.58 -11.12 -2.81
C PRO A 241 -20.56 -10.19 -3.55
N GLY A 242 -21.28 -9.34 -2.83
CA GLY A 242 -22.21 -8.35 -3.39
C GLY A 242 -21.59 -6.97 -3.64
N GLY A 243 -20.27 -6.83 -3.51
CA GLY A 243 -19.58 -5.55 -3.65
C GLY A 243 -19.09 -4.97 -2.33
N TRP A 244 -18.79 -3.66 -2.32
CA TRP A 244 -18.32 -2.95 -1.14
C TRP A 244 -19.46 -2.69 -0.16
N VAL A 245 -19.29 -3.13 1.08
CA VAL A 245 -20.28 -3.01 2.15
C VAL A 245 -19.64 -2.30 3.34
N ARG A 246 -20.36 -1.37 3.92
CA ARG A 246 -19.96 -0.63 5.12
C ARG A 246 -19.83 -1.56 6.33
N SER A 247 -18.79 -1.38 7.13
CA SER A 247 -18.48 -2.22 8.29
C SER A 247 -18.18 -1.39 9.55
#